data_428b67e34d153166c8ed6c8a7766a980
#
_entry.id   428b67e34d153166c8ed6c8a7766a980
#
_cell.length_a   1.000
_cell.length_b   1.000
_cell.length_c   1.000
_cell.angle_alpha   90.00
_cell.angle_beta   90.00
_cell.angle_gamma   90.00
#
_symmetry.space_group_name_H-M   'P 1'
#
loop_
_entity.id
_entity.type
_entity.pdbx_description
1 polymer ?
#
loop_
_entity_poly.entity_id
_entity_poly.type
_entity_poly.pdbx_seq_one_letter_code
_entity_poly.pdbx_strand_id
1 'polypeptide(L)'
;MGELIKVGLVGCGRIMPAHLHGYKALIEKGVDVRITALCARKRADAERFRKRGEGPPPRKPVGPPGDPLAAPHVYVSDFQGDVEVEIYTDYREMVKRGDIDAVDIYTSVYSHHPIAIESLKAGKHVLVEKPIAITVKAARKMVETADESGMVLGVAENIRYFRDVRISKWIIDNGYLGDVQMALMGILGGYWSPNKIVAETSWRHKKLLAGGGATIDMGVHVFDVLRTLCGEVDEVTSLVRAVEKVRVTRDEAGRVIDRVESEVDDTFFTLVNFESGAIGQVFFSWAGHGEPTIIPGVRVIYGSKGCIKGSLLILDDGTRMDVEDFFEKKASREDKERLFPYGLTDPMALETLEFLRAIREGREMETSGREGLRDLAASYAMIESSLLNRPVKVSEVESGEIEHYEKEINEYYKI
;
A
#
# COMPACT_ATOMS: atom_id res chain seq x y z
N MET A 1 -19.59 -2.09 -21.99
CA MET A 1 -18.35 -1.40 -22.35
C MET A 1 -18.45 -0.01 -21.75
N GLY A 2 -17.48 0.39 -20.95
CA GLY A 2 -17.44 1.73 -20.34
C GLY A 2 -16.69 2.71 -21.25
N GLU A 3 -16.67 3.98 -20.88
CA GLU A 3 -15.82 4.98 -21.52
C GLU A 3 -14.34 4.60 -21.34
N LEU A 4 -13.53 4.78 -22.38
CA LEU A 4 -12.08 4.52 -22.34
C LEU A 4 -11.41 5.49 -21.39
N ILE A 5 -10.74 4.99 -20.37
CA ILE A 5 -9.93 5.79 -19.44
C ILE A 5 -8.47 5.76 -19.90
N LYS A 6 -7.89 6.93 -20.11
CA LYS A 6 -6.49 7.12 -20.47
C LYS A 6 -5.67 7.54 -19.27
N VAL A 7 -4.60 6.80 -18.99
CA VAL A 7 -3.80 6.94 -17.77
C VAL A 7 -2.38 7.37 -18.11
N GLY A 8 -1.87 8.33 -17.33
CA GLY A 8 -0.46 8.70 -17.28
C GLY A 8 0.20 8.10 -16.03
N LEU A 9 1.35 7.44 -16.18
CA LEU A 9 2.07 6.82 -15.07
C LEU A 9 3.29 7.66 -14.69
N VAL A 10 3.40 8.03 -13.41
CA VAL A 10 4.50 8.85 -12.86
C VAL A 10 5.34 8.01 -11.89
N GLY A 11 6.61 7.80 -12.24
CA GLY A 11 7.53 7.00 -11.43
C GLY A 11 7.79 5.62 -12.01
N CYS A 12 8.87 5.48 -12.79
CA CYS A 12 9.27 4.23 -13.42
C CYS A 12 10.30 3.48 -12.55
N GLY A 13 9.89 3.17 -11.32
CA GLY A 13 10.69 2.55 -10.28
C GLY A 13 10.66 1.01 -10.28
N ARG A 14 10.99 0.43 -9.11
CA ARG A 14 11.01 -1.04 -8.90
C ARG A 14 9.62 -1.65 -8.80
N ILE A 15 8.62 -0.89 -8.35
CA ILE A 15 7.23 -1.37 -8.21
C ILE A 15 6.47 -1.38 -9.55
N MET A 16 6.93 -0.59 -10.51
CA MET A 16 6.28 -0.44 -11.82
C MET A 16 5.91 -1.76 -12.51
N PRO A 17 6.75 -2.83 -12.52
CA PRO A 17 6.36 -4.10 -13.12
C PRO A 17 5.08 -4.70 -12.55
N ALA A 18 4.88 -4.64 -11.22
CA ALA A 18 3.68 -5.17 -10.58
C ALA A 18 2.41 -4.46 -11.07
N HIS A 19 2.41 -3.13 -11.09
CA HIS A 19 1.29 -2.35 -11.61
C HIS A 19 1.05 -2.59 -13.09
N LEU A 20 2.10 -2.70 -13.91
CA LEU A 20 1.95 -3.02 -15.34
C LEU A 20 1.33 -4.41 -15.55
N HIS A 21 1.62 -5.40 -14.70
CA HIS A 21 0.92 -6.69 -14.73
C HIS A 21 -0.57 -6.54 -14.42
N GLY A 22 -0.94 -5.68 -13.47
CA GLY A 22 -2.34 -5.32 -13.20
C GLY A 22 -3.03 -4.75 -14.44
N TYR A 23 -2.46 -3.72 -15.07
CA TYR A 23 -2.98 -3.15 -16.31
C TYR A 23 -3.08 -4.18 -17.43
N LYS A 24 -2.04 -4.99 -17.63
CA LYS A 24 -2.04 -6.07 -18.61
C LYS A 24 -3.21 -7.02 -18.40
N ALA A 25 -3.42 -7.49 -17.17
CA ALA A 25 -4.52 -8.40 -16.85
C ALA A 25 -5.89 -7.77 -17.16
N LEU A 26 -6.08 -6.48 -16.90
CA LEU A 26 -7.32 -5.77 -17.21
C LEU A 26 -7.56 -5.62 -18.71
N ILE A 27 -6.54 -5.22 -19.46
CA ILE A 27 -6.63 -5.05 -20.91
C ILE A 27 -6.92 -6.40 -21.59
N GLU A 28 -6.26 -7.48 -21.16
CA GLU A 28 -6.53 -8.84 -21.65
C GLU A 28 -7.95 -9.35 -21.32
N LYS A 29 -8.59 -8.80 -20.28
CA LYS A 29 -10.02 -9.06 -19.95
C LYS A 29 -10.99 -8.12 -20.67
N GLY A 30 -10.49 -7.23 -21.53
CA GLY A 30 -11.32 -6.30 -22.31
C GLY A 30 -11.80 -5.09 -21.50
N VAL A 31 -11.11 -4.72 -20.41
CA VAL A 31 -11.40 -3.48 -19.71
C VAL A 31 -10.89 -2.29 -20.53
N ASP A 32 -11.75 -1.29 -20.71
CA ASP A 32 -11.44 -0.10 -21.50
C ASP A 32 -10.52 0.85 -20.71
N VAL A 33 -9.22 0.59 -20.76
CA VAL A 33 -8.15 1.41 -20.17
C VAL A 33 -6.92 1.39 -21.07
N ARG A 34 -6.22 2.53 -21.20
CA ARG A 34 -4.96 2.63 -21.94
C ARG A 34 -3.96 3.51 -21.21
N ILE A 35 -2.72 3.06 -21.17
CA ILE A 35 -1.57 3.85 -20.72
C ILE A 35 -1.13 4.72 -21.91
N THR A 36 -1.18 6.04 -21.77
CA THR A 36 -0.86 7.00 -22.84
C THR A 36 0.38 7.82 -22.58
N ALA A 37 0.89 7.80 -21.35
CA ALA A 37 2.11 8.51 -20.98
C ALA A 37 2.86 7.81 -19.86
N LEU A 38 4.20 7.88 -19.93
CA LEU A 38 5.12 7.48 -18.86
C LEU A 38 5.98 8.69 -18.48
N CYS A 39 6.08 8.99 -17.18
CA CYS A 39 6.88 10.09 -16.67
C CYS A 39 7.92 9.60 -15.66
N ALA A 40 9.18 9.98 -15.86
CA ALA A 40 10.27 9.73 -14.91
C ALA A 40 11.31 10.85 -14.99
N ARG A 41 11.97 11.19 -13.87
CA ARG A 41 13.01 12.22 -13.83
C ARG A 41 14.13 12.01 -14.86
N LYS A 42 14.45 10.76 -15.17
CA LYS A 42 15.37 10.37 -16.24
C LYS A 42 14.57 9.71 -17.35
N ARG A 43 14.64 10.26 -18.56
CA ARG A 43 13.95 9.73 -19.74
C ARG A 43 14.19 8.24 -19.95
N ALA A 44 15.42 7.79 -19.76
CA ALA A 44 15.81 6.39 -19.89
C ALA A 44 15.07 5.45 -18.92
N ASP A 45 14.64 5.92 -17.74
CA ASP A 45 13.86 5.11 -16.82
C ASP A 45 12.44 4.86 -17.31
N ALA A 46 11.83 5.80 -18.02
CA ALA A 46 10.53 5.64 -18.68
C ALA A 46 10.63 4.78 -19.94
N GLU A 47 11.66 5.02 -20.78
CA GLU A 47 11.94 4.21 -21.97
C GLU A 47 12.13 2.73 -21.66
N ARG A 48 12.68 2.39 -20.47
CA ARG A 48 12.82 1.00 -19.99
C ARG A 48 11.50 0.23 -20.00
N PHE A 49 10.36 0.90 -19.85
CA PHE A 49 9.04 0.26 -19.73
C PHE A 49 8.17 0.42 -20.99
N ARG A 50 8.50 1.33 -21.89
CA ARG A 50 7.66 1.63 -23.04
C ARG A 50 7.65 0.47 -24.05
N LYS A 51 8.81 0.13 -24.60
CA LYS A 51 8.93 -0.84 -25.69
C LYS A 51 10.23 -1.64 -25.62
N ARG A 52 10.18 -2.89 -26.07
CA ARG A 52 11.38 -3.75 -26.13
C ARG A 52 12.46 -3.12 -27.00
N GLY A 53 13.69 -3.16 -26.50
CA GLY A 53 14.86 -2.59 -27.19
C GLY A 53 15.04 -1.08 -26.99
N GLU A 54 14.15 -0.42 -26.27
CA GLU A 54 14.29 0.97 -25.85
C GLU A 54 14.83 1.07 -24.42
N GLY A 55 15.58 2.13 -24.13
CA GLY A 55 16.11 2.40 -22.81
C GLY A 55 17.13 1.37 -22.29
N PRO A 56 17.47 1.47 -20.99
CA PRO A 56 18.39 0.54 -20.36
C PRO A 56 17.70 -0.82 -20.09
N PRO A 57 18.51 -1.90 -19.88
CA PRO A 57 17.96 -3.22 -19.64
C PRO A 57 17.05 -3.26 -18.40
N PRO A 58 16.15 -4.25 -18.33
CA PRO A 58 15.30 -4.49 -17.15
C PRO A 58 16.11 -4.59 -15.86
N ARG A 59 15.55 -4.04 -14.78
CA ARG A 59 16.12 -4.25 -13.43
C ARG A 59 15.86 -5.69 -13.00
N LYS A 60 16.79 -6.29 -12.25
CA LYS A 60 16.57 -7.59 -11.63
C LYS A 60 15.41 -7.49 -10.61
N PRO A 61 14.48 -8.43 -10.61
CA PRO A 61 13.48 -8.56 -9.55
C PRO A 61 14.12 -8.67 -8.16
N VAL A 62 13.44 -8.21 -7.13
CA VAL A 62 13.95 -8.22 -5.75
C VAL A 62 12.84 -8.72 -4.83
N GLY A 63 13.20 -9.56 -3.86
CA GLY A 63 12.24 -10.16 -2.93
C GLY A 63 11.93 -11.64 -3.24
N PRO A 64 11.15 -12.28 -2.38
CA PRO A 64 10.72 -13.67 -2.58
C PRO A 64 9.64 -13.75 -3.67
N PRO A 65 9.38 -14.96 -4.20
CA PRO A 65 8.23 -15.18 -5.08
C PRO A 65 6.92 -14.71 -4.42
N GLY A 66 6.11 -13.96 -5.17
CA GLY A 66 4.86 -13.37 -4.69
C GLY A 66 4.99 -11.96 -4.11
N ASP A 67 6.21 -11.46 -3.85
CA ASP A 67 6.43 -10.06 -3.52
C ASP A 67 6.22 -9.18 -4.77
N PRO A 68 5.50 -8.06 -4.69
CA PRO A 68 5.32 -7.15 -5.83
C PRO A 68 6.64 -6.67 -6.44
N LEU A 69 7.71 -6.53 -5.65
CA LEU A 69 9.05 -6.16 -6.14
C LEU A 69 9.77 -7.31 -6.87
N ALA A 70 9.27 -8.55 -6.74
CA ALA A 70 9.73 -9.70 -7.49
C ALA A 70 9.00 -9.88 -8.83
N ALA A 71 8.05 -9.01 -9.17
CA ALA A 71 7.29 -9.09 -10.42
C ALA A 71 8.23 -9.04 -11.63
N PRO A 72 8.05 -9.93 -12.62
CA PRO A 72 8.84 -9.93 -13.84
C PRO A 72 8.67 -8.62 -14.61
N HIS A 73 9.72 -8.19 -15.29
CA HIS A 73 9.63 -7.02 -16.14
C HIS A 73 8.66 -7.23 -17.31
N VAL A 74 7.84 -6.23 -17.60
CA VAL A 74 6.91 -6.19 -18.72
C VAL A 74 6.96 -4.82 -19.40
N TYR A 75 6.84 -4.79 -20.72
CA TYR A 75 6.76 -3.55 -21.49
C TYR A 75 5.30 -3.20 -21.78
N VAL A 76 4.96 -1.92 -21.84
CA VAL A 76 3.61 -1.50 -22.24
C VAL A 76 3.27 -2.04 -23.63
N SER A 77 4.25 -2.06 -24.55
CA SER A 77 4.07 -2.65 -25.87
C SER A 77 3.80 -4.17 -25.92
N ASP A 78 3.97 -4.89 -24.81
CA ASP A 78 3.68 -6.33 -24.76
C ASP A 78 2.17 -6.62 -24.70
N PHE A 79 1.36 -5.66 -24.25
CA PHE A 79 -0.09 -5.85 -24.06
C PHE A 79 -0.94 -4.70 -24.65
N GLN A 80 -0.32 -3.64 -25.16
CA GLN A 80 -0.99 -2.49 -25.75
C GLN A 80 -0.20 -2.04 -27.00
N GLY A 81 -0.83 -2.07 -28.17
CA GLY A 81 -0.19 -1.69 -29.44
C GLY A 81 -1.01 -0.69 -30.25
N ASP A 82 -2.19 -0.33 -29.77
CA ASP A 82 -3.18 0.53 -30.43
C ASP A 82 -3.07 2.01 -30.07
N VAL A 83 -2.25 2.36 -29.09
CA VAL A 83 -2.03 3.72 -28.61
C VAL A 83 -0.53 4.00 -28.46
N GLU A 84 -0.09 5.16 -28.96
CA GLU A 84 1.27 5.64 -28.73
C GLU A 84 1.44 6.09 -27.28
N VAL A 85 2.56 5.69 -26.66
CA VAL A 85 2.92 6.06 -25.29
C VAL A 85 3.99 7.13 -25.30
N GLU A 86 3.64 8.33 -24.88
CA GLU A 86 4.57 9.45 -24.81
C GLU A 86 5.42 9.39 -23.52
N ILE A 87 6.64 9.97 -23.59
CA ILE A 87 7.58 10.02 -22.47
C ILE A 87 7.80 11.46 -22.02
N TYR A 88 7.61 11.67 -20.73
CA TYR A 88 7.83 12.94 -20.04
C TYR A 88 8.95 12.83 -19.00
N THR A 89 9.64 13.94 -18.75
CA THR A 89 10.62 14.08 -17.67
C THR A 89 10.14 15.05 -16.59
N ASP A 90 9.07 15.78 -16.85
CA ASP A 90 8.34 16.60 -15.90
C ASP A 90 6.85 16.22 -15.96
N TYR A 91 6.30 15.76 -14.83
CA TYR A 91 4.89 15.40 -14.74
C TYR A 91 3.95 16.59 -14.97
N ARG A 92 4.41 17.83 -14.70
CA ARG A 92 3.63 19.04 -14.93
C ARG A 92 3.27 19.23 -16.40
N GLU A 93 4.16 18.84 -17.29
CA GLU A 93 3.88 18.86 -18.73
C GLU A 93 2.90 17.75 -19.13
N MET A 94 3.03 16.57 -18.51
CA MET A 94 2.13 15.45 -18.75
C MET A 94 0.69 15.75 -18.32
N VAL A 95 0.48 16.32 -17.13
CA VAL A 95 -0.87 16.56 -16.59
C VAL A 95 -1.63 17.69 -17.32
N LYS A 96 -0.93 18.53 -18.10
CA LYS A 96 -1.57 19.53 -18.98
C LYS A 96 -2.29 18.91 -20.19
N ARG A 97 -2.03 17.64 -20.49
CA ARG A 97 -2.73 16.96 -21.60
C ARG A 97 -4.21 16.81 -21.29
N GLY A 98 -5.05 17.33 -22.21
CA GLY A 98 -6.49 17.24 -22.08
C GLY A 98 -7.06 15.83 -22.27
N ASP A 99 -6.28 14.91 -22.85
CA ASP A 99 -6.70 13.54 -23.16
C ASP A 99 -6.25 12.51 -22.10
N ILE A 100 -5.60 12.91 -21.02
CA ILE A 100 -5.31 12.05 -19.85
C ILE A 100 -6.44 12.25 -18.85
N ASP A 101 -7.07 11.16 -18.41
CA ASP A 101 -8.18 11.19 -17.46
C ASP A 101 -7.68 10.94 -16.03
N ALA A 102 -6.66 10.11 -15.86
CA ALA A 102 -6.14 9.72 -14.58
C ALA A 102 -4.60 9.66 -14.55
N VAL A 103 -4.03 9.81 -13.36
CA VAL A 103 -2.59 9.75 -13.09
C VAL A 103 -2.32 8.76 -11.97
N ASP A 104 -1.49 7.75 -12.26
CA ASP A 104 -0.99 6.81 -11.25
C ASP A 104 0.43 7.20 -10.84
N ILE A 105 0.66 7.26 -9.52
CA ILE A 105 1.90 7.81 -8.93
C ILE A 105 2.66 6.72 -8.20
N TYR A 106 3.81 6.29 -8.73
CA TYR A 106 4.69 5.24 -8.22
C TYR A 106 6.08 5.76 -7.82
N THR A 107 6.12 6.97 -7.30
CA THR A 107 7.36 7.65 -6.92
C THR A 107 7.75 7.33 -5.47
N SER A 108 8.80 7.97 -4.95
CA SER A 108 9.10 7.92 -3.52
C SER A 108 8.13 8.81 -2.74
N VAL A 109 7.75 8.39 -1.53
CA VAL A 109 6.68 8.99 -0.72
C VAL A 109 6.76 10.50 -0.56
N TYR A 110 7.97 11.08 -0.45
CA TYR A 110 8.14 12.54 -0.32
C TYR A 110 7.61 13.34 -1.52
N SER A 111 7.44 12.70 -2.66
CA SER A 111 6.93 13.35 -3.88
C SER A 111 5.46 13.01 -4.20
N HIS A 112 4.79 12.18 -3.39
CA HIS A 112 3.40 11.82 -3.62
C HIS A 112 2.48 13.05 -3.57
N HIS A 113 2.52 13.80 -2.47
CA HIS A 113 1.60 14.92 -2.26
C HIS A 113 1.71 16.05 -3.30
N PRO A 114 2.91 16.54 -3.70
CA PRO A 114 2.96 17.61 -4.71
C PRO A 114 2.48 17.14 -6.09
N ILE A 115 2.79 15.90 -6.48
CA ILE A 115 2.35 15.34 -7.76
C ILE A 115 0.83 15.14 -7.75
N ALA A 116 0.28 14.55 -6.67
CA ALA A 116 -1.14 14.30 -6.55
C ALA A 116 -1.95 15.60 -6.52
N ILE A 117 -1.56 16.58 -5.71
CA ILE A 117 -2.25 17.88 -5.61
C ILE A 117 -2.27 18.61 -6.97
N GLU A 118 -1.13 18.64 -7.68
CA GLU A 118 -1.08 19.29 -9.00
C GLU A 118 -1.91 18.51 -10.04
N SER A 119 -1.95 17.19 -9.98
CA SER A 119 -2.77 16.35 -10.85
C SER A 119 -4.27 16.56 -10.61
N LEU A 120 -4.70 16.53 -9.35
CA LEU A 120 -6.09 16.78 -8.93
C LEU A 120 -6.56 18.17 -9.38
N LYS A 121 -5.75 19.21 -9.16
CA LYS A 121 -6.02 20.59 -9.62
C LYS A 121 -6.08 20.71 -11.13
N ALA A 122 -5.39 19.85 -11.86
CA ALA A 122 -5.48 19.77 -13.32
C ALA A 122 -6.69 18.95 -13.80
N GLY A 123 -7.61 18.55 -12.90
CA GLY A 123 -8.81 17.77 -13.22
C GLY A 123 -8.52 16.32 -13.56
N LYS A 124 -7.46 15.73 -12.99
CA LYS A 124 -7.11 14.32 -13.17
C LYS A 124 -7.47 13.52 -11.93
N HIS A 125 -8.09 12.35 -12.11
CA HIS A 125 -8.21 11.37 -11.06
C HIS A 125 -6.82 10.85 -10.68
N VAL A 126 -6.60 10.47 -9.41
CA VAL A 126 -5.28 10.06 -8.93
C VAL A 126 -5.36 8.73 -8.19
N LEU A 127 -4.49 7.79 -8.56
CA LEU A 127 -4.12 6.64 -7.75
C LEU A 127 -2.67 6.83 -7.31
N VAL A 128 -2.40 6.82 -6.00
CA VAL A 128 -1.05 7.04 -5.47
C VAL A 128 -0.57 5.84 -4.67
N GLU A 129 0.69 5.45 -4.85
CA GLU A 129 1.33 4.41 -4.04
C GLU A 129 1.26 4.72 -2.54
N LYS A 130 1.16 3.65 -1.76
CA LYS A 130 1.25 3.75 -0.31
C LYS A 130 2.69 4.09 0.16
N PRO A 131 2.86 4.76 1.30
CA PRO A 131 1.85 5.53 2.04
C PRO A 131 1.33 6.69 1.20
N ILE A 132 0.09 7.10 1.41
CA ILE A 132 -0.53 8.18 0.63
C ILE A 132 0.34 9.44 0.53
N ALA A 133 0.98 9.82 1.64
CA ALA A 133 1.87 10.99 1.72
C ALA A 133 2.97 10.79 2.76
N ILE A 134 3.93 11.71 2.78
CA ILE A 134 5.05 11.69 3.73
C ILE A 134 4.64 12.11 5.15
N THR A 135 3.54 12.84 5.32
CA THR A 135 2.96 13.25 6.62
C THR A 135 1.44 13.25 6.56
N VAL A 136 0.80 13.15 7.72
CA VAL A 136 -0.66 13.26 7.86
C VAL A 136 -1.16 14.61 7.35
N LYS A 137 -0.45 15.70 7.63
CA LYS A 137 -0.81 17.02 7.13
C LYS A 137 -0.78 17.11 5.61
N ALA A 138 0.22 16.48 4.96
CA ALA A 138 0.27 16.37 3.50
C ALA A 138 -0.88 15.53 2.94
N ALA A 139 -1.22 14.41 3.59
CA ALA A 139 -2.34 13.55 3.21
C ALA A 139 -3.68 14.30 3.30
N ARG A 140 -3.91 15.06 4.39
CA ARG A 140 -5.12 15.91 4.51
C ARG A 140 -5.26 16.88 3.35
N LYS A 141 -4.17 17.58 2.98
CA LYS A 141 -4.17 18.49 1.82
C LYS A 141 -4.51 17.79 0.49
N MET A 142 -4.08 16.53 0.34
CA MET A 142 -4.44 15.74 -0.85
C MET A 142 -5.94 15.43 -0.86
N VAL A 143 -6.50 14.99 0.28
CA VAL A 143 -7.93 14.70 0.44
C VAL A 143 -8.77 15.96 0.19
N GLU A 144 -8.43 17.08 0.85
CA GLU A 144 -9.09 18.37 0.64
C GLU A 144 -9.06 18.80 -0.83
N THR A 145 -7.93 18.64 -1.51
CA THR A 145 -7.81 18.96 -2.94
C THR A 145 -8.67 18.05 -3.82
N ALA A 146 -8.80 16.77 -3.47
CA ALA A 146 -9.66 15.84 -4.17
C ALA A 146 -11.15 16.24 -4.03
N ASP A 147 -11.57 16.60 -2.81
CA ASP A 147 -12.92 17.11 -2.54
C ASP A 147 -13.22 18.38 -3.34
N GLU A 148 -12.30 19.34 -3.31
CA GLU A 148 -12.46 20.64 -4.03
C GLU A 148 -12.51 20.46 -5.54
N SER A 149 -11.74 19.51 -6.09
CA SER A 149 -11.70 19.26 -7.55
C SER A 149 -12.80 18.32 -8.03
N GLY A 150 -13.45 17.56 -7.13
CA GLY A 150 -14.40 16.51 -7.47
C GLY A 150 -13.75 15.30 -8.15
N MET A 151 -12.43 15.14 -8.01
CA MET A 151 -11.69 14.04 -8.61
C MET A 151 -11.52 12.89 -7.62
N VAL A 152 -11.51 11.65 -8.12
CA VAL A 152 -11.24 10.47 -7.32
C VAL A 152 -9.76 10.48 -6.89
N LEU A 153 -9.52 10.34 -5.59
CA LEU A 153 -8.20 10.07 -5.01
C LEU A 153 -8.22 8.67 -4.38
N GLY A 154 -7.47 7.74 -4.95
CA GLY A 154 -7.26 6.40 -4.43
C GLY A 154 -5.83 6.21 -3.94
N VAL A 155 -5.64 5.25 -3.04
CA VAL A 155 -4.33 4.79 -2.56
C VAL A 155 -4.12 3.36 -3.02
N ALA A 156 -2.96 3.09 -3.58
CA ALA A 156 -2.56 1.75 -4.01
C ALA A 156 -2.16 0.90 -2.79
N GLU A 157 -3.17 0.58 -1.98
CA GLU A 157 -3.04 -0.30 -0.81
C GLU A 157 -3.48 -1.72 -1.21
N ASN A 158 -2.61 -2.40 -1.92
CA ASN A 158 -2.89 -3.68 -2.55
C ASN A 158 -3.23 -4.81 -1.58
N ILE A 159 -2.83 -4.74 -0.31
CA ILE A 159 -3.09 -5.81 0.67
C ILE A 159 -4.58 -5.99 0.92
N ARG A 160 -5.39 -4.93 0.88
CA ARG A 160 -6.85 -5.02 0.98
C ARG A 160 -7.46 -5.92 -0.11
N TYR A 161 -6.81 -6.00 -1.27
CA TYR A 161 -7.25 -6.81 -2.42
C TYR A 161 -6.68 -8.23 -2.43
N PHE A 162 -5.85 -8.62 -1.45
CA PHE A 162 -5.42 -10.00 -1.32
C PHE A 162 -6.61 -10.91 -1.06
N ARG A 163 -6.61 -12.05 -1.76
CA ARG A 163 -7.73 -12.98 -1.76
C ARG A 163 -8.15 -13.42 -0.35
N ASP A 164 -7.18 -13.74 0.50
CA ASP A 164 -7.40 -14.15 1.88
C ASP A 164 -7.95 -13.01 2.77
N VAL A 165 -7.59 -11.74 2.52
CA VAL A 165 -8.15 -10.58 3.21
C VAL A 165 -9.61 -10.37 2.80
N ARG A 166 -9.90 -10.35 1.49
CA ARG A 166 -11.26 -10.17 0.97
C ARG A 166 -12.20 -11.29 1.44
N ILE A 167 -11.73 -12.54 1.43
CA ILE A 167 -12.53 -13.68 1.93
C ILE A 167 -12.72 -13.59 3.44
N SER A 168 -11.70 -13.23 4.22
CA SER A 168 -11.82 -13.04 5.66
C SER A 168 -12.83 -11.95 6.00
N LYS A 169 -12.80 -10.82 5.27
CA LYS A 169 -13.80 -9.75 5.41
C LYS A 169 -15.21 -10.27 5.10
N TRP A 170 -15.38 -11.02 4.00
CA TRP A 170 -16.66 -11.60 3.66
C TRP A 170 -17.18 -12.56 4.75
N ILE A 171 -16.33 -13.38 5.36
CA ILE A 171 -16.70 -14.28 6.47
C ILE A 171 -17.19 -13.46 7.67
N ILE A 172 -16.49 -12.38 8.00
CA ILE A 172 -16.85 -11.48 9.12
C ILE A 172 -18.17 -10.77 8.82
N ASP A 173 -18.32 -10.15 7.65
CA ASP A 173 -19.51 -9.38 7.27
C ASP A 173 -20.78 -10.23 7.18
N ASN A 174 -20.65 -11.53 6.87
CA ASN A 174 -21.76 -12.47 6.87
C ASN A 174 -22.03 -13.10 8.27
N GLY A 175 -21.36 -12.60 9.31
CA GLY A 175 -21.59 -12.97 10.71
C GLY A 175 -21.16 -14.38 11.10
N TYR A 176 -20.37 -15.06 10.25
CA TYR A 176 -19.86 -16.40 10.57
C TYR A 176 -18.92 -16.39 11.77
N LEU A 177 -18.12 -15.34 11.91
CA LEU A 177 -17.20 -15.18 13.03
C LEU A 177 -17.84 -14.59 14.29
N GLY A 178 -19.08 -14.05 14.17
CA GLY A 178 -19.72 -13.23 15.20
C GLY A 178 -19.05 -11.86 15.33
N ASP A 179 -19.15 -11.26 16.52
CA ASP A 179 -18.51 -9.97 16.80
C ASP A 179 -17.00 -10.16 16.95
N VAL A 180 -16.21 -9.36 16.25
CA VAL A 180 -14.74 -9.38 16.37
C VAL A 180 -14.35 -8.90 17.77
N GLN A 181 -13.50 -9.65 18.44
CA GLN A 181 -13.10 -9.41 19.84
C GLN A 181 -11.60 -9.16 19.99
N MET A 182 -10.77 -9.91 19.27
CA MET A 182 -9.30 -9.83 19.41
C MET A 182 -8.61 -10.02 18.08
N ALA A 183 -7.48 -9.29 17.89
CA ALA A 183 -6.61 -9.42 16.72
C ALA A 183 -5.15 -9.55 17.12
N LEU A 184 -4.43 -10.47 16.48
CA LEU A 184 -2.97 -10.57 16.56
C LEU A 184 -2.41 -10.49 15.13
N MET A 185 -1.39 -9.64 14.92
CA MET A 185 -0.71 -9.55 13.64
C MET A 185 0.78 -9.29 13.83
N GLY A 186 1.65 -10.05 13.14
CA GLY A 186 3.06 -9.74 13.29
C GLY A 186 4.05 -10.65 12.61
N ILE A 187 5.21 -10.04 12.30
CA ILE A 187 6.41 -10.65 11.75
C ILE A 187 7.62 -9.99 12.40
N LEU A 188 8.56 -10.78 12.92
CA LEU A 188 9.87 -10.33 13.40
C LEU A 188 10.97 -10.91 12.52
N GLY A 189 11.83 -10.05 11.99
CA GLY A 189 12.92 -10.45 11.11
C GLY A 189 12.46 -10.87 9.72
N GLY A 190 13.31 -11.61 9.04
CA GLY A 190 13.00 -12.12 7.71
C GLY A 190 13.75 -11.41 6.60
N TYR A 191 13.16 -11.35 5.41
CA TYR A 191 13.88 -10.91 4.23
C TYR A 191 14.08 -9.39 4.09
N TRP A 192 13.46 -8.60 4.95
CA TRP A 192 13.71 -7.16 5.09
C TRP A 192 14.83 -6.81 6.10
N SER A 193 15.58 -7.79 6.55
CA SER A 193 16.70 -7.60 7.48
C SER A 193 17.82 -6.73 6.86
N PRO A 194 18.79 -6.24 7.68
CA PRO A 194 19.79 -5.24 7.25
C PRO A 194 20.59 -5.54 5.98
N ASN A 195 20.62 -6.78 5.54
CA ASN A 195 21.40 -7.25 4.38
C ASN A 195 20.58 -7.38 3.09
N LYS A 196 19.34 -6.84 3.06
CA LYS A 196 18.42 -7.02 1.92
C LYS A 196 17.96 -5.70 1.36
N ILE A 197 16.83 -5.71 0.63
CA ILE A 197 16.35 -4.57 -0.17
C ILE A 197 16.20 -3.27 0.64
N VAL A 198 15.85 -3.36 1.93
CA VAL A 198 15.73 -2.17 2.78
C VAL A 198 17.10 -1.47 2.89
N ALA A 199 18.20 -2.23 3.07
CA ALA A 199 19.54 -1.67 3.10
C ALA A 199 19.96 -1.08 1.74
N GLU A 200 19.51 -1.66 0.62
CA GLU A 200 19.83 -1.20 -0.74
C GLU A 200 19.07 0.04 -1.18
N THR A 201 18.06 0.47 -0.42
CA THR A 201 17.24 1.66 -0.72
C THR A 201 17.55 2.80 0.25
N SER A 202 18.60 3.55 -0.01
CA SER A 202 19.15 4.59 0.88
C SER A 202 18.13 5.62 1.36
N TRP A 203 17.14 5.98 0.53
CA TRP A 203 16.09 6.94 0.90
C TRP A 203 15.20 6.46 2.06
N ARG A 204 15.00 5.12 2.20
CA ARG A 204 14.20 4.54 3.31
C ARG A 204 14.80 4.74 4.69
N HIS A 205 16.08 5.11 4.77
CA HIS A 205 16.79 5.33 6.03
C HIS A 205 16.88 6.79 6.41
N LYS A 206 16.29 7.70 5.61
CA LYS A 206 16.33 9.15 5.80
C LYS A 206 14.93 9.65 6.14
N LYS A 207 14.79 10.24 7.35
CA LYS A 207 13.51 10.74 7.87
C LYS A 207 12.81 11.68 6.88
N LEU A 208 13.55 12.64 6.33
CA LEU A 208 13.01 13.61 5.38
C LEU A 208 12.60 13.01 4.02
N LEU A 209 13.00 11.80 3.70
CA LEU A 209 12.67 11.14 2.43
C LEU A 209 11.62 10.03 2.59
N ALA A 210 11.60 9.38 3.75
CA ALA A 210 10.73 8.23 4.01
C ALA A 210 9.53 8.54 4.91
N GLY A 211 9.58 9.65 5.67
CA GLY A 211 8.57 9.97 6.68
C GLY A 211 8.77 9.22 7.99
N GLY A 212 9.22 7.99 7.93
CA GLY A 212 9.50 7.07 9.03
C GLY A 212 10.11 5.79 8.50
N GLY A 213 10.31 4.81 9.37
CA GLY A 213 10.89 3.52 9.01
C GLY A 213 9.84 2.44 8.80
N ALA A 214 10.01 1.30 9.48
CA ALA A 214 9.08 0.18 9.43
C ALA A 214 7.66 0.58 9.85
N THR A 215 7.55 1.52 10.79
CA THR A 215 6.26 2.02 11.29
C THR A 215 5.43 2.68 10.19
N ILE A 216 6.05 3.40 9.26
CA ILE A 216 5.35 4.07 8.16
C ILE A 216 5.25 3.16 6.94
N ASP A 217 6.34 2.48 6.55
CA ASP A 217 6.34 1.64 5.34
C ASP A 217 5.45 0.40 5.47
N MET A 218 5.41 -0.21 6.67
CA MET A 218 4.62 -1.42 6.95
C MET A 218 3.37 -1.16 7.79
N GLY A 219 3.40 -0.12 8.63
CA GLY A 219 2.27 0.21 9.51
C GLY A 219 1.00 0.53 8.74
N VAL A 220 1.08 1.23 7.61
CA VAL A 220 -0.09 1.52 6.77
C VAL A 220 -0.76 0.24 6.28
N HIS A 221 0.00 -0.76 5.84
CA HIS A 221 -0.53 -2.07 5.48
C HIS A 221 -1.19 -2.81 6.65
N VAL A 222 -0.54 -2.74 7.83
CA VAL A 222 -1.06 -3.37 9.05
C VAL A 222 -2.39 -2.76 9.44
N PHE A 223 -2.47 -1.43 9.47
CA PHE A 223 -3.70 -0.74 9.87
C PHE A 223 -4.79 -0.84 8.80
N ASP A 224 -4.47 -0.82 7.52
CA ASP A 224 -5.46 -1.08 6.48
C ASP A 224 -6.15 -2.43 6.65
N VAL A 225 -5.38 -3.50 6.87
CA VAL A 225 -5.93 -4.85 7.10
C VAL A 225 -6.73 -4.91 8.40
N LEU A 226 -6.21 -4.35 9.50
CA LEU A 226 -6.90 -4.38 10.79
C LEU A 226 -8.19 -3.57 10.76
N ARG A 227 -8.18 -2.37 10.19
CA ARG A 227 -9.39 -1.55 10.04
C ARG A 227 -10.42 -2.25 9.16
N THR A 228 -9.97 -2.88 8.08
CA THR A 228 -10.83 -3.67 7.20
C THR A 228 -11.50 -4.83 7.93
N LEU A 229 -10.79 -5.56 8.78
CA LEU A 229 -11.28 -6.78 9.41
C LEU A 229 -11.89 -6.55 10.80
N CYS A 230 -11.42 -5.55 11.55
CA CYS A 230 -11.78 -5.35 12.95
C CYS A 230 -12.54 -4.05 13.22
N GLY A 231 -12.63 -3.15 12.23
CA GLY A 231 -13.19 -1.81 12.37
C GLY A 231 -12.18 -0.73 12.75
N GLU A 232 -12.64 0.50 12.93
CA GLU A 232 -11.78 1.67 13.15
C GLU A 232 -10.97 1.55 14.45
N VAL A 233 -9.74 2.07 14.39
CA VAL A 233 -8.81 2.13 15.52
C VAL A 233 -9.07 3.40 16.31
N ASP A 234 -9.39 3.29 17.60
CA ASP A 234 -9.53 4.43 18.51
C ASP A 234 -8.15 4.90 19.02
N GLU A 235 -7.37 3.97 19.61
CA GLU A 235 -6.17 4.32 20.37
C GLU A 235 -5.07 3.26 20.22
N VAL A 236 -3.81 3.70 20.27
CA VAL A 236 -2.65 2.81 20.28
C VAL A 236 -1.70 3.11 21.43
N THR A 237 -1.07 2.04 21.97
CA THR A 237 0.07 2.14 22.89
C THR A 237 1.23 1.40 22.27
N SER A 238 2.36 2.09 22.02
CA SER A 238 3.43 1.54 21.21
C SER A 238 4.83 1.77 21.77
N LEU A 239 5.71 0.83 21.42
CA LEU A 239 7.17 0.96 21.51
C LEU A 239 7.74 0.92 20.11
N VAL A 240 8.32 2.03 19.66
CA VAL A 240 8.96 2.17 18.34
C VAL A 240 10.44 2.44 18.53
N ARG A 241 11.31 1.68 17.86
CA ARG A 241 12.78 1.75 18.02
C ARG A 241 13.50 1.53 16.71
N ALA A 242 14.70 2.11 16.58
CA ALA A 242 15.74 1.66 15.66
C ALA A 242 16.65 0.65 16.42
N VAL A 243 16.36 -0.63 16.29
CA VAL A 243 17.13 -1.72 16.95
C VAL A 243 18.46 -1.90 16.24
N GLU A 244 18.43 -1.93 14.89
CA GLU A 244 19.61 -1.99 14.04
C GLU A 244 19.85 -0.63 13.36
N LYS A 245 20.69 0.20 13.99
CA LYS A 245 20.95 1.57 13.49
C LYS A 245 21.77 1.58 12.20
N VAL A 246 22.63 0.59 11.98
CA VAL A 246 23.48 0.52 10.78
C VAL A 246 22.96 -0.55 9.84
N ARG A 247 22.60 -0.14 8.64
CA ARG A 247 22.22 -1.04 7.56
C ARG A 247 23.42 -1.34 6.69
N VAL A 248 23.57 -2.60 6.29
CA VAL A 248 24.67 -3.02 5.42
C VAL A 248 24.14 -3.67 4.16
N THR A 249 24.78 -3.37 3.03
CA THR A 249 24.62 -4.10 1.77
C THR A 249 25.80 -5.06 1.62
N ARG A 250 25.51 -6.29 1.21
CA ARG A 250 26.54 -7.32 0.99
C ARG A 250 26.55 -7.76 -0.46
N ASP A 251 27.74 -8.11 -0.95
CA ASP A 251 27.91 -8.76 -2.25
C ASP A 251 27.55 -10.26 -2.17
N GLU A 252 27.62 -10.94 -3.33
CA GLU A 252 27.32 -12.38 -3.44
C GLU A 252 28.26 -13.26 -2.59
N ALA A 253 29.43 -12.76 -2.23
CA ALA A 253 30.38 -13.42 -1.33
C ALA A 253 30.14 -13.11 0.17
N GLY A 254 29.09 -12.35 0.48
CA GLY A 254 28.72 -11.96 1.86
C GLY A 254 29.55 -10.79 2.42
N ARG A 255 30.43 -10.16 1.63
CA ARG A 255 31.25 -9.02 2.08
C ARG A 255 30.43 -7.74 2.09
N VAL A 256 30.60 -6.93 3.14
CA VAL A 256 29.94 -5.63 3.25
C VAL A 256 30.54 -4.67 2.22
N ILE A 257 29.70 -4.18 1.31
CA ILE A 257 30.09 -3.25 0.22
C ILE A 257 29.53 -1.84 0.44
N ASP A 258 28.51 -1.69 1.32
CA ASP A 258 27.95 -0.38 1.68
C ASP A 258 27.41 -0.41 3.11
N ARG A 259 27.35 0.78 3.73
CA ARG A 259 26.81 1.00 5.08
C ARG A 259 26.00 2.28 5.10
N VAL A 260 24.78 2.21 5.65
CA VAL A 260 23.91 3.37 5.82
C VAL A 260 23.49 3.44 7.28
N GLU A 261 23.69 4.60 7.90
CA GLU A 261 23.14 4.88 9.23
C GLU A 261 21.68 5.33 9.07
N SER A 262 20.77 4.65 9.80
CA SER A 262 19.34 4.91 9.75
C SER A 262 18.95 6.02 10.70
N GLU A 263 18.19 6.99 10.20
CA GLU A 263 17.56 8.08 10.98
C GLU A 263 16.16 7.69 11.49
N VAL A 264 15.64 6.54 11.04
CA VAL A 264 14.26 6.08 11.27
C VAL A 264 14.22 4.74 11.98
N ASP A 265 13.06 4.39 12.49
CA ASP A 265 12.77 3.11 13.15
C ASP A 265 12.88 1.90 12.21
N ASP A 266 12.96 0.73 12.82
CA ASP A 266 12.91 -0.56 12.13
C ASP A 266 12.03 -1.58 12.84
N THR A 267 11.53 -1.24 14.02
CA THR A 267 10.83 -2.17 14.90
C THR A 267 9.73 -1.45 15.67
N PHE A 268 8.54 -2.04 15.69
CA PHE A 268 7.47 -1.63 16.58
C PHE A 268 6.76 -2.81 17.25
N PHE A 269 6.27 -2.57 18.47
CA PHE A 269 5.35 -3.41 19.23
C PHE A 269 4.23 -2.51 19.73
N THR A 270 2.98 -2.85 19.40
CA THR A 270 1.82 -1.98 19.61
C THR A 270 0.63 -2.76 20.14
N LEU A 271 -0.03 -2.22 21.15
CA LEU A 271 -1.38 -2.58 21.58
C LEU A 271 -2.36 -1.65 20.88
N VAL A 272 -3.48 -2.19 20.42
CA VAL A 272 -4.51 -1.49 19.64
C VAL A 272 -5.86 -1.63 20.33
N ASN A 273 -6.55 -0.52 20.56
CA ASN A 273 -7.94 -0.47 20.95
C ASN A 273 -8.78 -0.06 19.74
N PHE A 274 -9.82 -0.83 19.42
CA PHE A 274 -10.75 -0.52 18.35
C PHE A 274 -12.00 0.17 18.90
N GLU A 275 -12.66 1.02 18.10
CA GLU A 275 -13.90 1.69 18.47
C GLU A 275 -15.02 0.69 18.84
N SER A 276 -14.99 -0.51 18.27
CA SER A 276 -15.92 -1.61 18.58
C SER A 276 -15.75 -2.19 19.99
N GLY A 277 -14.66 -1.84 20.70
CA GLY A 277 -14.24 -2.46 21.95
C GLY A 277 -13.37 -3.71 21.77
N ALA A 278 -13.10 -4.14 20.55
CA ALA A 278 -12.11 -5.17 20.29
C ALA A 278 -10.70 -4.67 20.65
N ILE A 279 -9.80 -5.60 20.94
CA ILE A 279 -8.40 -5.30 21.29
C ILE A 279 -7.45 -6.03 20.35
N GLY A 280 -6.29 -5.43 20.10
CA GLY A 280 -5.29 -6.04 19.23
C GLY A 280 -3.87 -5.90 19.73
N GLN A 281 -3.00 -6.76 19.21
CA GLN A 281 -1.56 -6.61 19.31
C GLN A 281 -0.93 -6.76 17.94
N VAL A 282 -0.10 -5.80 17.59
CA VAL A 282 0.67 -5.83 16.35
C VAL A 282 2.15 -5.62 16.62
N PHE A 283 2.99 -6.29 15.86
CA PHE A 283 4.43 -6.09 15.91
C PHE A 283 5.07 -6.38 14.57
N PHE A 284 6.12 -5.63 14.27
CA PHE A 284 6.89 -5.83 13.07
C PHE A 284 8.34 -5.42 13.29
N SER A 285 9.27 -6.10 12.62
CA SER A 285 10.67 -5.70 12.61
C SER A 285 11.37 -6.04 11.31
N TRP A 286 12.07 -5.07 10.76
CA TRP A 286 13.10 -5.28 9.74
C TRP A 286 14.41 -5.79 10.34
N ALA A 287 14.67 -5.45 11.60
CA ALA A 287 15.78 -6.00 12.37
C ALA A 287 15.48 -7.46 12.74
N GLY A 288 16.48 -8.15 13.21
CA GLY A 288 16.34 -9.53 13.61
C GLY A 288 17.28 -10.42 12.81
N HIS A 289 18.04 -11.20 13.56
CA HIS A 289 19.00 -12.17 13.05
C HIS A 289 18.44 -13.58 13.22
N GLY A 290 18.89 -14.51 12.39
CA GLY A 290 18.42 -15.88 12.41
C GLY A 290 17.13 -16.09 11.61
N GLU A 291 16.27 -16.93 12.12
CA GLU A 291 14.99 -17.23 11.47
C GLU A 291 13.91 -16.22 11.84
N PRO A 292 13.02 -15.85 10.90
CA PRO A 292 11.90 -14.97 11.21
C PRO A 292 10.89 -15.65 12.12
N THR A 293 10.31 -14.89 13.04
CA THR A 293 9.14 -15.30 13.81
C THR A 293 7.90 -14.69 13.19
N ILE A 294 6.99 -15.53 12.73
CA ILE A 294 5.74 -15.12 12.09
C ILE A 294 4.59 -15.77 12.84
N ILE A 295 3.60 -14.99 13.28
CA ILE A 295 2.35 -15.58 13.77
C ILE A 295 1.65 -16.31 12.61
N PRO A 296 0.86 -17.38 12.88
CA PRO A 296 0.25 -18.17 11.82
C PRO A 296 -0.51 -17.32 10.79
N GLY A 297 -0.06 -17.39 9.53
CA GLY A 297 -0.64 -16.61 8.43
C GLY A 297 -0.53 -15.10 8.59
N VAL A 298 0.48 -14.61 9.34
CA VAL A 298 0.72 -13.19 9.66
C VAL A 298 -0.34 -12.60 10.61
N ARG A 299 -1.59 -13.12 10.60
CA ARG A 299 -2.68 -12.59 11.44
C ARG A 299 -3.57 -13.70 12.00
N VAL A 300 -4.13 -13.42 13.17
CA VAL A 300 -5.18 -14.23 13.81
C VAL A 300 -6.29 -13.28 14.28
N ILE A 301 -7.53 -13.55 13.87
CA ILE A 301 -8.70 -12.77 14.26
C ILE A 301 -9.63 -13.68 15.04
N TYR A 302 -9.99 -13.29 16.25
CA TYR A 302 -10.96 -13.97 17.10
C TYR A 302 -12.29 -13.20 17.12
N GLY A 303 -13.37 -13.91 16.90
CA GLY A 303 -14.71 -13.41 17.10
C GLY A 303 -15.47 -14.22 18.15
N SER A 304 -16.72 -13.82 18.41
CA SER A 304 -17.57 -14.47 19.42
C SER A 304 -18.10 -15.87 19.04
N LYS A 305 -17.80 -16.34 17.82
CA LYS A 305 -18.22 -17.67 17.32
C LYS A 305 -17.07 -18.51 16.76
N GLY A 306 -15.83 -18.04 16.88
CA GLY A 306 -14.67 -18.75 16.37
C GLY A 306 -13.50 -17.84 16.01
N CYS A 307 -12.55 -18.34 15.21
CA CYS A 307 -11.39 -17.56 14.78
C CYS A 307 -10.96 -17.88 13.35
N ILE A 308 -10.30 -16.90 12.72
CA ILE A 308 -9.50 -17.08 11.50
C ILE A 308 -8.02 -17.04 11.92
N LYS A 309 -7.29 -18.11 11.63
CA LYS A 309 -5.87 -18.25 11.94
C LYS A 309 -5.09 -18.48 10.63
N GLY A 310 -4.55 -17.43 10.05
CA GLY A 310 -4.03 -17.49 8.70
C GLY A 310 -5.13 -17.82 7.70
N SER A 311 -4.97 -18.91 6.97
CA SER A 311 -6.00 -19.41 6.04
C SER A 311 -7.03 -20.35 6.69
N LEU A 312 -6.91 -20.66 7.99
CA LEU A 312 -7.77 -21.64 8.65
C LEU A 312 -8.91 -20.96 9.43
N LEU A 313 -10.16 -21.25 9.04
CA LEU A 313 -11.37 -20.93 9.79
C LEU A 313 -11.69 -22.04 10.78
N ILE A 314 -11.91 -21.67 12.05
CA ILE A 314 -12.30 -22.58 13.14
C ILE A 314 -13.51 -21.94 13.81
N LEU A 315 -14.66 -22.62 13.80
CA LEU A 315 -15.90 -22.17 14.43
C LEU A 315 -16.30 -23.07 15.60
N ASP A 316 -17.06 -22.53 16.53
CA ASP A 316 -17.55 -23.21 17.72
C ASP A 316 -18.55 -24.35 17.41
N ASP A 317 -19.16 -24.36 16.23
CA ASP A 317 -20.02 -25.44 15.72
C ASP A 317 -19.23 -26.68 15.25
N GLY A 318 -17.89 -26.67 15.38
CA GLY A 318 -17.00 -27.73 14.93
C GLY A 318 -16.47 -27.57 13.51
N THR A 319 -16.86 -26.52 12.77
CA THR A 319 -16.31 -26.23 11.45
C THR A 319 -14.81 -25.94 11.58
N ARG A 320 -14.01 -26.67 10.79
CA ARG A 320 -12.57 -26.47 10.65
C ARG A 320 -12.20 -26.64 9.18
N MET A 321 -11.95 -25.54 8.50
CA MET A 321 -11.80 -25.54 7.04
C MET A 321 -10.89 -24.38 6.60
N ASP A 322 -10.23 -24.53 5.46
CA ASP A 322 -9.57 -23.41 4.81
C ASP A 322 -10.58 -22.32 4.43
N VAL A 323 -10.22 -21.05 4.58
CA VAL A 323 -11.12 -19.93 4.30
C VAL A 323 -11.58 -19.89 2.84
N GLU A 324 -10.72 -20.32 1.89
CA GLU A 324 -11.08 -20.40 0.47
C GLU A 324 -12.10 -21.50 0.21
N ASP A 325 -11.90 -22.69 0.78
CA ASP A 325 -12.84 -23.81 0.67
C ASP A 325 -14.20 -23.44 1.28
N PHE A 326 -14.16 -22.71 2.41
CA PHE A 326 -15.39 -22.21 3.04
C PHE A 326 -16.11 -21.22 2.15
N PHE A 327 -15.38 -20.26 1.57
CA PHE A 327 -15.92 -19.28 0.64
C PHE A 327 -16.49 -19.93 -0.60
N GLU A 328 -15.76 -20.86 -1.23
CA GLU A 328 -16.24 -21.59 -2.41
C GLU A 328 -17.54 -22.36 -2.15
N LYS A 329 -17.69 -22.91 -0.93
CA LYS A 329 -18.87 -23.66 -0.51
C LYS A 329 -20.05 -22.79 -0.13
N LYS A 330 -19.83 -21.62 0.44
CA LYS A 330 -20.87 -20.79 1.08
C LYS A 330 -21.24 -19.53 0.32
N ALA A 331 -20.29 -18.95 -0.42
CA ALA A 331 -20.52 -17.68 -1.11
C ALA A 331 -21.44 -17.87 -2.31
N SER A 332 -22.32 -16.91 -2.50
CA SER A 332 -23.18 -16.85 -3.68
C SER A 332 -22.35 -16.55 -4.95
N ARG A 333 -22.95 -16.80 -6.12
CA ARG A 333 -22.31 -16.39 -7.38
C ARG A 333 -22.11 -14.87 -7.44
N GLU A 334 -23.04 -14.10 -6.88
CA GLU A 334 -22.97 -12.64 -6.82
C GLU A 334 -21.79 -12.18 -5.94
N ASP A 335 -21.59 -12.80 -4.77
CA ASP A 335 -20.42 -12.50 -3.91
C ASP A 335 -19.10 -12.77 -4.62
N LYS A 336 -19.02 -13.93 -5.30
CA LYS A 336 -17.81 -14.31 -6.07
C LYS A 336 -17.51 -13.32 -7.17
N GLU A 337 -18.53 -12.89 -7.93
CA GLU A 337 -18.37 -11.89 -8.99
C GLU A 337 -18.06 -10.50 -8.44
N ARG A 338 -18.66 -10.12 -7.31
CA ARG A 338 -18.41 -8.84 -6.64
C ARG A 338 -16.97 -8.75 -6.12
N LEU A 339 -16.49 -9.78 -5.45
CA LEU A 339 -15.17 -9.80 -4.83
C LEU A 339 -14.04 -10.07 -5.84
N PHE A 340 -14.32 -10.89 -6.85
CA PHE A 340 -13.34 -11.33 -7.84
C PHE A 340 -13.90 -11.19 -9.28
N PRO A 341 -14.21 -9.94 -9.68
CA PRO A 341 -14.80 -9.68 -11.00
C PRO A 341 -13.89 -10.17 -12.12
N TYR A 342 -14.50 -10.67 -13.18
CA TYR A 342 -13.82 -11.33 -14.32
C TYR A 342 -12.96 -12.55 -13.90
N GLY A 343 -13.13 -13.09 -12.69
CA GLY A 343 -12.27 -14.13 -12.12
C GLY A 343 -10.85 -13.66 -11.81
N LEU A 344 -10.64 -12.34 -11.65
CA LEU A 344 -9.36 -11.77 -11.26
C LEU A 344 -9.04 -12.11 -9.81
N THR A 345 -7.78 -12.48 -9.55
CA THR A 345 -7.25 -12.73 -8.20
C THR A 345 -5.95 -11.97 -7.92
N ASP A 346 -5.39 -11.36 -8.94
CA ASP A 346 -4.21 -10.48 -8.79
C ASP A 346 -4.61 -9.19 -8.08
N PRO A 347 -3.99 -8.85 -6.93
CA PRO A 347 -4.37 -7.69 -6.13
C PRO A 347 -4.12 -6.36 -6.85
N MET A 348 -3.09 -6.25 -7.69
CA MET A 348 -2.83 -5.04 -8.48
C MET A 348 -3.90 -4.83 -9.55
N ALA A 349 -4.35 -5.93 -10.19
CA ALA A 349 -5.44 -5.86 -11.17
C ALA A 349 -6.76 -5.48 -10.50
N LEU A 350 -7.08 -6.04 -9.32
CA LEU A 350 -8.30 -5.74 -8.58
C LEU A 350 -8.31 -4.28 -8.09
N GLU A 351 -7.21 -3.80 -7.56
CA GLU A 351 -7.02 -2.42 -7.12
C GLU A 351 -7.21 -1.43 -8.27
N THR A 352 -6.51 -1.67 -9.38
CA THR A 352 -6.63 -0.82 -10.57
C THR A 352 -8.06 -0.86 -11.13
N LEU A 353 -8.71 -2.04 -11.18
CA LEU A 353 -10.10 -2.16 -11.62
C LEU A 353 -11.05 -1.35 -10.72
N GLU A 354 -10.85 -1.40 -9.41
CA GLU A 354 -11.66 -0.65 -8.45
C GLU A 354 -11.50 0.87 -8.65
N PHE A 355 -10.28 1.34 -8.88
CA PHE A 355 -10.02 2.74 -9.23
C PHE A 355 -10.77 3.17 -10.50
N LEU A 356 -10.68 2.37 -11.57
CA LEU A 356 -11.39 2.64 -12.82
C LEU A 356 -12.92 2.62 -12.66
N ARG A 357 -13.45 1.74 -11.81
CA ARG A 357 -14.87 1.71 -11.46
C ARG A 357 -15.29 2.95 -10.69
N ALA A 358 -14.52 3.33 -9.68
CA ALA A 358 -14.77 4.53 -8.89
C ALA A 358 -14.87 5.79 -9.78
N ILE A 359 -13.97 5.92 -10.76
CA ILE A 359 -14.00 7.00 -11.76
C ILE A 359 -15.30 6.97 -12.57
N ARG A 360 -15.67 5.81 -13.13
CA ARG A 360 -16.87 5.67 -13.98
C ARG A 360 -18.17 5.90 -13.23
N GLU A 361 -18.19 5.51 -11.97
CA GLU A 361 -19.37 5.57 -11.12
C GLU A 361 -19.46 6.89 -10.34
N GLY A 362 -18.42 7.73 -10.38
CA GLY A 362 -18.35 9.01 -9.65
C GLY A 362 -18.43 8.84 -8.13
N ARG A 363 -17.77 7.82 -7.59
CA ARG A 363 -17.73 7.49 -6.15
C ARG A 363 -16.31 7.41 -5.62
N GLU A 364 -16.18 7.36 -4.32
CA GLU A 364 -14.90 7.03 -3.70
C GLU A 364 -14.48 5.57 -3.98
N MET A 365 -13.18 5.34 -4.05
CA MET A 365 -12.57 4.01 -4.13
C MET A 365 -12.61 3.30 -2.77
N GLU A 366 -12.59 1.96 -2.73
CA GLU A 366 -12.50 1.19 -1.47
C GLU A 366 -11.27 1.61 -0.63
N THR A 367 -10.13 1.86 -1.28
CA THR A 367 -8.92 2.41 -0.68
C THR A 367 -8.80 3.89 -1.06
N SER A 368 -9.79 4.69 -0.64
CA SER A 368 -9.82 6.14 -0.94
C SER A 368 -8.70 6.90 -0.25
N GLY A 369 -8.49 8.16 -0.66
CA GLY A 369 -7.56 9.05 0.02
C GLY A 369 -7.85 9.19 1.52
N ARG A 370 -9.14 9.13 1.93
CA ARG A 370 -9.55 9.18 3.35
C ARG A 370 -9.11 7.92 4.08
N GLU A 371 -9.24 6.76 3.46
CA GLU A 371 -8.77 5.49 4.03
C GLU A 371 -7.24 5.52 4.22
N GLY A 372 -6.48 5.92 3.20
CA GLY A 372 -5.02 6.05 3.32
C GLY A 372 -4.58 7.11 4.33
N LEU A 373 -5.35 8.18 4.52
CA LEU A 373 -5.11 9.18 5.57
C LEU A 373 -5.25 8.55 6.97
N ARG A 374 -6.30 7.76 7.21
CA ARG A 374 -6.51 7.07 8.50
C ARG A 374 -5.45 6.02 8.79
N ASP A 375 -5.03 5.25 7.79
CA ASP A 375 -3.94 4.27 7.92
C ASP A 375 -2.62 4.96 8.26
N LEU A 376 -2.35 6.09 7.62
CA LEU A 376 -1.16 6.90 7.90
C LEU A 376 -1.23 7.52 9.30
N ALA A 377 -2.39 8.06 9.71
CA ALA A 377 -2.59 8.62 11.04
C ALA A 377 -2.39 7.57 12.14
N ALA A 378 -2.95 6.37 11.97
CA ALA A 378 -2.73 5.25 12.90
C ALA A 378 -1.25 4.84 12.97
N SER A 379 -0.55 4.85 11.83
CA SER A 379 0.89 4.57 11.77
C SER A 379 1.72 5.62 12.50
N TYR A 380 1.42 6.91 12.32
CA TYR A 380 2.08 7.98 13.08
C TYR A 380 1.69 7.98 14.57
N ALA A 381 0.46 7.58 14.92
CA ALA A 381 0.05 7.45 16.31
C ALA A 381 0.93 6.44 17.08
N MET A 382 1.44 5.39 16.42
CA MET A 382 2.45 4.49 17.04
C MET A 382 3.72 5.25 17.42
N ILE A 383 4.24 6.09 16.51
CA ILE A 383 5.46 6.86 16.76
C ILE A 383 5.21 7.88 17.89
N GLU A 384 4.13 8.62 17.81
CA GLU A 384 3.74 9.60 18.82
C GLU A 384 3.51 8.97 20.20
N SER A 385 2.85 7.82 20.26
CA SER A 385 2.67 7.06 21.50
C SER A 385 4.01 6.68 22.13
N SER A 386 4.96 6.22 21.31
CA SER A 386 6.30 5.88 21.76
C SER A 386 7.13 7.08 22.22
N LEU A 387 6.96 8.25 21.58
CA LEU A 387 7.63 9.51 21.97
C LEU A 387 7.06 10.08 23.26
N LEU A 388 5.73 10.11 23.36
CA LEU A 388 5.01 10.70 24.50
C LEU A 388 4.94 9.74 25.71
N ASN A 389 5.29 8.45 25.51
CA ASN A 389 5.21 7.42 26.51
C ASN A 389 3.80 7.31 27.15
N ARG A 390 2.76 7.40 26.32
CA ARG A 390 1.35 7.27 26.69
C ARG A 390 0.54 6.69 25.53
N PRO A 391 -0.69 6.20 25.83
CA PRO A 391 -1.66 5.95 24.76
C PRO A 391 -1.93 7.21 23.92
N VAL A 392 -2.13 7.04 22.61
CA VAL A 392 -2.46 8.13 21.67
C VAL A 392 -3.66 7.72 20.84
N LYS A 393 -4.68 8.58 20.81
CA LYS A 393 -5.82 8.39 19.92
C LYS A 393 -5.43 8.69 18.48
N VAL A 394 -5.92 7.89 17.56
CA VAL A 394 -5.67 8.12 16.12
C VAL A 394 -6.22 9.48 15.69
N SER A 395 -7.35 9.89 16.25
CA SER A 395 -7.97 11.19 15.99
C SER A 395 -7.11 12.40 16.41
N GLU A 396 -6.27 12.30 17.47
CA GLU A 396 -5.33 13.37 17.88
C GLU A 396 -4.28 13.61 16.76
N VAL A 397 -3.86 12.56 16.07
CA VAL A 397 -2.88 12.64 14.98
C VAL A 397 -3.56 13.01 13.66
N GLU A 398 -4.70 12.41 13.34
CA GLU A 398 -5.47 12.69 12.13
C GLU A 398 -5.88 14.17 12.05
N SER A 399 -6.29 14.76 13.19
CA SER A 399 -6.63 16.20 13.27
C SER A 399 -5.42 17.13 13.22
N GLY A 400 -4.22 16.62 13.54
CA GLY A 400 -3.00 17.41 13.70
C GLY A 400 -2.86 18.09 15.07
N GLU A 401 -3.62 17.66 16.07
CA GLU A 401 -3.42 18.07 17.47
C GLU A 401 -2.06 17.61 18.00
N ILE A 402 -1.62 16.42 17.52
CA ILE A 402 -0.31 15.83 17.81
C ILE A 402 0.43 15.60 16.49
N GLU A 403 1.61 16.26 16.33
CA GLU A 403 2.47 16.14 15.15
C GLU A 403 3.98 16.26 15.51
N HIS A 404 4.38 15.85 16.72
CA HIS A 404 5.76 16.08 17.21
C HIS A 404 6.80 15.46 16.27
N TYR A 405 6.57 14.24 15.81
CA TYR A 405 7.52 13.59 14.91
C TYR A 405 7.52 14.19 13.51
N GLU A 406 6.36 14.56 13.00
CA GLU A 406 6.17 15.05 11.64
C GLU A 406 6.56 16.52 11.46
N LYS A 407 6.66 17.30 12.54
CA LYS A 407 6.90 18.73 12.53
C LYS A 407 8.11 19.12 11.67
N GLU A 408 9.25 18.48 11.87
CA GLU A 408 10.47 18.72 11.10
C GLU A 408 10.26 18.47 9.59
N ILE A 409 9.50 17.43 9.24
CA ILE A 409 9.20 17.08 7.86
C ILE A 409 8.28 18.14 7.25
N ASN A 410 7.24 18.54 7.98
CA ASN A 410 6.29 19.56 7.54
C ASN A 410 6.99 20.92 7.32
N GLU A 411 7.91 21.31 8.22
CA GLU A 411 8.72 22.52 8.08
C GLU A 411 9.65 22.45 6.86
N TYR A 412 10.33 21.32 6.65
CA TYR A 412 11.24 21.12 5.52
C TYR A 412 10.54 21.23 4.16
N TYR A 413 9.38 20.61 4.02
CA TYR A 413 8.60 20.64 2.76
C TYR A 413 7.64 21.83 2.67
N LYS A 414 7.54 22.67 3.70
CA LYS A 414 6.61 23.80 3.78
C LYS A 414 5.14 23.40 3.59
N ILE A 415 4.78 22.28 4.20
CA ILE A 415 3.43 21.73 4.18
C ILE A 415 2.50 22.49 5.13
#